data_fb0694b2738856bac2f5dc382ee551cf
#
_entry.id   fb0694b2738856bac2f5dc382ee551cf
#
_cell.length_a   1.000
_cell.length_b   1.000
_cell.length_c   1.000
_cell.angle_alpha   90.00
_cell.angle_beta   90.00
_cell.angle_gamma   90.00
#
_symmetry.space_group_name_H-M   'P 1'
#
loop_
_entity.id
_entity.type
_entity.pdbx_description
1 polymer ?
#
loop_
_entity_poly.entity_id
_entity_poly.type
_entity_poly.pdbx_seq_one_letter_code
_entity_poly.pdbx_strand_id
1 'polypeptide(L)'
;MSKSTTQTPKIIKQEAKNKLDLNIAPKIEQTEDEVSFIKYDNPKIVEEIEKQYPEMTDEFKRIMFTQYELFCMKQSNYGPGNIAVGTSLETEDDKKLSLTGLWFRVNDKVQRLKQLVVLNKEDLVGESLDDTFQDLSVYGIIAQIVSNGKWAK
;
A
#
# COMPACT_ATOMS: atom_id res chain seq x y z
N MET A 1 -53.96 -16.08 35.40
CA MET A 1 -53.67 -15.51 34.08
C MET A 1 -52.46 -14.62 34.19
N SER A 2 -51.30 -15.18 33.94
CA SER A 2 -50.02 -14.48 34.05
C SER A 2 -49.52 -14.17 32.62
N LYS A 3 -49.35 -12.88 32.27
CA LYS A 3 -48.83 -12.43 30.97
C LYS A 3 -47.30 -12.41 31.04
N SER A 4 -46.70 -13.33 30.29
CA SER A 4 -45.27 -13.33 30.06
C SER A 4 -44.95 -12.26 28.99
N THR A 5 -44.13 -11.25 29.40
CA THR A 5 -43.65 -10.24 28.49
C THR A 5 -42.26 -10.66 28.00
N THR A 6 -42.15 -11.12 26.78
CA THR A 6 -40.89 -11.46 26.15
C THR A 6 -40.22 -10.18 25.68
N GLN A 7 -39.11 -9.80 26.33
CA GLN A 7 -38.24 -8.71 25.85
C GLN A 7 -37.26 -9.23 24.79
N THR A 8 -37.37 -8.67 23.59
CA THR A 8 -36.43 -8.88 22.49
C THR A 8 -35.13 -8.12 22.75
N PRO A 9 -33.96 -8.73 22.62
CA PRO A 9 -32.71 -7.99 22.81
C PRO A 9 -32.48 -7.00 21.67
N LYS A 10 -32.27 -5.73 22.03
CA LYS A 10 -31.84 -4.68 21.11
C LYS A 10 -30.40 -5.01 20.62
N ILE A 11 -30.28 -5.35 19.34
CA ILE A 11 -28.99 -5.42 18.67
C ILE A 11 -28.49 -3.98 18.52
N ILE A 12 -27.47 -3.64 19.30
CA ILE A 12 -26.71 -2.39 19.15
C ILE A 12 -25.85 -2.57 17.90
N LYS A 13 -26.26 -1.95 16.82
CA LYS A 13 -25.41 -1.78 15.64
C LYS A 13 -24.29 -0.80 16.00
N GLN A 14 -23.14 -1.33 16.30
CA GLN A 14 -21.91 -0.57 16.40
C GLN A 14 -21.44 -0.31 14.97
N GLU A 15 -21.80 0.86 14.43
CA GLU A 15 -21.23 1.36 13.19
C GLU A 15 -19.76 1.67 13.45
N ALA A 16 -18.89 0.78 12.99
CA ALA A 16 -17.47 1.04 12.92
C ALA A 16 -17.22 2.11 11.86
N LYS A 17 -17.19 3.38 12.27
CA LYS A 17 -16.62 4.48 11.48
C LYS A 17 -15.09 4.36 11.53
N ASN A 18 -14.52 3.46 10.76
CA ASN A 18 -13.11 3.51 10.40
C ASN A 18 -12.98 4.28 9.08
N LYS A 19 -13.20 5.59 9.12
CA LYS A 19 -12.55 6.49 8.18
C LYS A 19 -11.13 6.68 8.71
N LEU A 20 -10.18 6.01 8.08
CA LEU A 20 -8.78 6.38 8.20
C LEU A 20 -8.69 7.82 7.71
N ASP A 21 -8.40 8.76 8.62
CA ASP A 21 -8.18 10.16 8.27
C ASP A 21 -6.78 10.23 7.63
N LEU A 22 -6.71 10.08 6.30
CA LEU A 22 -5.49 10.13 5.51
C LEU A 22 -4.82 11.53 5.51
N ASN A 23 -5.35 12.47 6.28
CA ASN A 23 -4.80 13.82 6.44
C ASN A 23 -3.81 13.97 7.60
N ILE A 24 -3.43 12.88 8.29
CA ILE A 24 -2.34 12.95 9.27
C ILE A 24 -1.03 12.75 8.51
N ALA A 25 -0.53 13.80 7.87
CA ALA A 25 0.86 13.84 7.48
C ALA A 25 1.71 13.67 8.77
N PRO A 26 2.63 12.70 8.84
CA PRO A 26 3.55 12.63 9.96
C PRO A 26 4.27 13.98 10.05
N LYS A 27 4.14 14.67 11.19
CA LYS A 27 5.01 15.80 11.51
C LYS A 27 6.41 15.21 11.67
N ILE A 28 7.24 15.40 10.66
CA ILE A 28 8.66 15.10 10.76
C ILE A 28 9.24 16.18 11.69
N GLU A 29 9.29 15.89 13.00
CA GLU A 29 10.18 16.63 13.89
C GLU A 29 11.59 16.21 13.49
N GLN A 30 12.27 17.10 12.78
CA GLN A 30 13.69 16.96 12.45
C GLN A 30 14.48 17.09 13.75
N THR A 31 14.78 15.98 14.39
CA THR A 31 15.87 15.91 15.35
C THR A 31 17.16 15.73 14.56
N GLU A 32 18.13 16.61 14.76
CA GLU A 32 19.41 16.69 14.03
C GLU A 32 20.29 15.43 14.13
N ASP A 33 19.84 14.37 14.80
CA ASP A 33 20.58 13.12 15.06
C ASP A 33 20.02 11.87 14.34
N GLU A 34 18.99 11.98 13.49
CA GLU A 34 18.59 10.84 12.66
C GLU A 34 19.55 10.69 11.48
N VAL A 35 20.53 9.83 11.69
CA VAL A 35 21.43 9.32 10.66
C VAL A 35 20.58 8.82 9.50
N SER A 36 20.55 9.56 8.42
CA SER A 36 19.94 9.15 7.16
C SER A 36 20.63 7.87 6.69
N PHE A 37 20.00 6.72 6.90
CA PHE A 37 20.46 5.43 6.38
C PHE A 37 20.38 5.34 4.86
N ILE A 38 19.74 6.31 4.21
CA ILE A 38 19.62 6.37 2.76
C ILE A 38 20.72 7.26 2.22
N LYS A 39 21.70 6.64 1.60
CA LYS A 39 22.77 7.33 0.88
C LYS A 39 22.46 7.31 -0.60
N TYR A 40 22.32 8.49 -1.18
CA TYR A 40 22.14 8.62 -2.63
C TYR A 40 23.45 8.40 -3.38
N ASP A 41 23.43 7.67 -4.49
CA ASP A 41 24.58 7.53 -5.38
C ASP A 41 24.90 8.85 -6.10
N ASN A 42 23.88 9.68 -6.34
CA ASN A 42 23.98 10.97 -7.03
C ASN A 42 23.35 12.11 -6.21
N PRO A 43 23.89 12.47 -5.03
CA PRO A 43 23.28 13.43 -4.11
C PRO A 43 23.10 14.82 -4.74
N LYS A 44 24.03 15.27 -5.59
CA LYS A 44 23.94 16.57 -6.26
C LYS A 44 22.71 16.70 -7.18
N ILE A 45 22.35 15.63 -7.89
CA ILE A 45 21.15 15.62 -8.74
C ILE A 45 19.90 15.68 -7.86
N VAL A 46 19.90 14.97 -6.73
CA VAL A 46 18.76 15.00 -5.80
C VAL A 46 18.55 16.41 -5.26
N GLU A 47 19.60 17.04 -4.73
CA GLU A 47 19.58 18.42 -4.21
C GLU A 47 19.10 19.44 -5.27
N GLU A 48 19.58 19.30 -6.51
CA GLU A 48 19.21 20.18 -7.61
C GLU A 48 17.71 20.06 -7.93
N ILE A 49 17.17 18.85 -8.02
CA ILE A 49 15.75 18.61 -8.33
C ILE A 49 14.85 19.00 -7.16
N GLU A 50 15.25 18.73 -5.92
CA GLU A 50 14.52 19.17 -4.73
C GLU A 50 14.45 20.71 -4.65
N LYS A 51 15.53 21.39 -5.02
CA LYS A 51 15.55 22.85 -5.09
C LYS A 51 14.68 23.41 -6.22
N GLN A 52 14.66 22.72 -7.37
CA GLN A 52 13.91 23.16 -8.54
C GLN A 52 12.39 22.89 -8.40
N TYR A 53 12.01 21.77 -7.77
CA TYR A 53 10.63 21.31 -7.65
C TYR A 53 10.30 20.86 -6.22
N PRO A 54 10.35 21.75 -5.21
CA PRO A 54 10.22 21.37 -3.81
C PRO A 54 8.88 20.68 -3.49
N GLU A 55 7.76 21.24 -3.95
CA GLU A 55 6.43 20.68 -3.66
C GLU A 55 6.26 19.26 -4.26
N MET A 56 6.77 19.04 -5.47
CA MET A 56 6.73 17.74 -6.13
C MET A 56 7.55 16.70 -5.38
N THR A 57 8.77 17.05 -4.98
CA THR A 57 9.69 16.12 -4.30
C THR A 57 9.24 15.82 -2.88
N ASP A 58 8.70 16.80 -2.16
CA ASP A 58 8.15 16.62 -0.83
C ASP A 58 6.90 15.73 -0.87
N GLU A 59 6.00 15.94 -1.86
CA GLU A 59 4.83 15.08 -2.03
C GLU A 59 5.23 13.64 -2.40
N PHE A 60 6.25 13.45 -3.25
CA PHE A 60 6.76 12.12 -3.56
C PHE A 60 7.25 11.39 -2.31
N LYS A 61 8.05 12.06 -1.46
CA LYS A 61 8.52 11.51 -0.19
C LYS A 61 7.36 11.17 0.74
N ARG A 62 6.39 12.09 0.89
CA ARG A 62 5.20 11.88 1.72
C ARG A 62 4.43 10.64 1.28
N ILE A 63 4.18 10.47 -0.02
CA ILE A 63 3.48 9.31 -0.58
C ILE A 63 4.26 8.03 -0.28
N MET A 64 5.58 8.02 -0.48
CA MET A 64 6.44 6.86 -0.19
C MET A 64 6.33 6.43 1.28
N PHE A 65 6.41 7.38 2.23
CA PHE A 65 6.31 7.06 3.66
C PHE A 65 4.94 6.51 4.02
N THR A 66 3.87 7.11 3.51
CA THR A 66 2.50 6.61 3.74
C THR A 66 2.32 5.19 3.20
N GLN A 67 2.84 4.91 2.01
CA GLN A 67 2.76 3.58 1.41
C GLN A 67 3.60 2.56 2.18
N TYR A 68 4.76 2.95 2.69
CA TYR A 68 5.59 2.09 3.52
C TYR A 68 4.89 1.72 4.84
N GLU A 69 4.28 2.68 5.52
CA GLU A 69 3.50 2.42 6.73
C GLU A 69 2.35 1.44 6.45
N LEU A 70 1.56 1.70 5.41
CA LEU A 70 0.47 0.81 5.00
C LEU A 70 0.98 -0.58 4.62
N PHE A 71 2.11 -0.68 3.93
CA PHE A 71 2.77 -1.95 3.64
C PHE A 71 3.08 -2.72 4.92
N CYS A 72 3.69 -2.08 5.93
CA CYS A 72 3.99 -2.70 7.22
C CYS A 72 2.72 -3.18 7.94
N MET A 73 1.66 -2.36 7.95
CA MET A 73 0.36 -2.74 8.52
C MET A 73 -0.25 -3.95 7.79
N LYS A 74 -0.22 -3.98 6.46
CA LYS A 74 -0.68 -5.11 5.66
C LYS A 74 0.14 -6.37 5.94
N GLN A 75 1.47 -6.25 6.08
CA GLN A 75 2.31 -7.40 6.42
C GLN A 75 2.03 -7.93 7.83
N SER A 76 1.74 -7.07 8.79
CA SER A 76 1.32 -7.49 10.12
C SER A 76 0.02 -8.31 10.10
N ASN A 77 -0.92 -7.98 9.22
CA ASN A 77 -2.22 -8.65 9.13
C ASN A 77 -2.18 -9.94 8.30
N TYR A 78 -1.46 -9.93 7.17
CA TYR A 78 -1.48 -11.04 6.21
C TYR A 78 -0.27 -11.96 6.30
N GLY A 79 0.84 -11.45 6.85
CA GLY A 79 2.12 -12.14 6.83
C GLY A 79 2.69 -12.27 5.41
N PRO A 80 3.89 -12.85 5.26
CA PRO A 80 4.58 -12.95 3.97
C PRO A 80 3.99 -13.99 3.02
N GLY A 81 3.17 -14.92 3.53
CA GLY A 81 2.62 -16.04 2.76
C GLY A 81 1.71 -15.62 1.60
N ASN A 82 1.08 -14.44 1.68
CA ASN A 82 0.21 -13.90 0.64
C ASN A 82 0.95 -13.57 -0.67
N ILE A 83 2.25 -13.30 -0.59
CA ILE A 83 3.13 -13.02 -1.73
C ILE A 83 3.95 -14.27 -2.09
N ALA A 84 4.45 -14.98 -1.09
CA ALA A 84 5.24 -16.20 -1.28
C ALA A 84 4.43 -17.38 -1.88
N VAL A 85 3.09 -17.29 -1.89
CA VAL A 85 2.18 -18.31 -2.45
C VAL A 85 2.44 -19.70 -1.84
N GLY A 86 2.77 -19.74 -0.53
CA GLY A 86 3.06 -20.97 0.22
C GLY A 86 4.44 -21.55 -0.03
N THR A 87 5.34 -20.87 -0.74
CA THR A 87 6.72 -21.31 -0.98
C THR A 87 7.71 -20.62 -0.02
N SER A 88 8.96 -21.09 -0.01
CA SER A 88 10.06 -20.46 0.74
C SER A 88 10.74 -19.32 -0.01
N LEU A 89 10.47 -19.14 -1.30
CA LEU A 89 11.14 -18.22 -2.23
C LEU A 89 12.66 -18.43 -2.35
N GLU A 90 13.15 -19.63 -2.05
CA GLU A 90 14.58 -19.96 -2.16
C GLU A 90 14.99 -20.34 -3.59
N THR A 91 14.06 -20.89 -4.38
CA THR A 91 14.33 -21.29 -5.76
C THR A 91 13.86 -20.24 -6.76
N GLU A 92 14.43 -20.28 -7.97
CA GLU A 92 13.99 -19.38 -9.06
C GLU A 92 12.55 -19.71 -9.50
N ASP A 93 12.12 -20.96 -9.41
CA ASP A 93 10.74 -21.36 -9.72
C ASP A 93 9.74 -20.80 -8.70
N ASP A 94 10.09 -20.80 -7.40
CA ASP A 94 9.28 -20.17 -6.35
C ASP A 94 9.14 -18.67 -6.58
N LYS A 95 10.25 -17.97 -6.89
CA LYS A 95 10.23 -16.56 -7.21
C LYS A 95 9.38 -16.28 -8.43
N LYS A 96 9.50 -17.08 -9.48
CA LYS A 96 8.69 -16.98 -10.70
C LYS A 96 7.20 -17.15 -10.40
N LEU A 97 6.84 -18.12 -9.55
CA LEU A 97 5.45 -18.31 -9.13
C LEU A 97 4.91 -17.09 -8.40
N SER A 98 5.66 -16.56 -7.43
CA SER A 98 5.31 -15.35 -6.69
C SER A 98 5.15 -14.12 -7.61
N LEU A 99 6.12 -13.90 -8.52
CA LEU A 99 6.06 -12.81 -9.50
C LEU A 99 4.89 -12.95 -10.46
N THR A 100 4.52 -14.20 -10.83
CA THR A 100 3.32 -14.45 -11.64
C THR A 100 2.05 -14.08 -10.87
N GLY A 101 1.98 -14.39 -9.58
CA GLY A 101 0.88 -13.96 -8.70
C GLY A 101 0.77 -12.44 -8.60
N LEU A 102 1.90 -11.74 -8.48
CA LEU A 102 1.95 -10.28 -8.49
C LEU A 102 1.53 -9.71 -9.85
N TRP A 103 1.92 -10.34 -10.96
CA TRP A 103 1.52 -9.93 -12.29
C TRP A 103 0.00 -9.94 -12.46
N PHE A 104 -0.71 -10.95 -11.96
CA PHE A 104 -2.18 -10.97 -12.02
C PHE A 104 -2.78 -9.78 -11.27
N ARG A 105 -2.29 -9.48 -10.06
CA ARG A 105 -2.76 -8.33 -9.26
C ARG A 105 -2.52 -7.00 -9.99
N VAL A 106 -1.34 -6.82 -10.56
CA VAL A 106 -0.98 -5.64 -11.36
C VAL A 106 -1.89 -5.53 -12.60
N ASN A 107 -2.10 -6.65 -13.31
CA ASN A 107 -2.95 -6.67 -14.50
C ASN A 107 -4.39 -6.23 -14.17
N ASP A 108 -4.96 -6.69 -13.06
CA ASP A 108 -6.31 -6.28 -12.65
C ASP A 108 -6.40 -4.76 -12.43
N LYS A 109 -5.42 -4.18 -11.75
CA LYS A 109 -5.36 -2.73 -11.55
C LYS A 109 -5.13 -1.96 -12.86
N VAL A 110 -4.30 -2.47 -13.77
CA VAL A 110 -4.10 -1.87 -15.11
C VAL A 110 -5.40 -1.93 -15.92
N GLN A 111 -6.13 -3.06 -15.91
CA GLN A 111 -7.41 -3.15 -16.62
C GLN A 111 -8.44 -2.18 -16.02
N ARG A 112 -8.47 -2.00 -14.71
CA ARG A 112 -9.33 -1.01 -14.06
C ARG A 112 -8.99 0.42 -14.52
N LEU A 113 -7.71 0.82 -14.51
CA LEU A 113 -7.28 2.13 -15.01
C LEU A 113 -7.66 2.33 -16.48
N LYS A 114 -7.52 1.30 -17.31
CA LYS A 114 -7.94 1.36 -18.69
C LYS A 114 -9.44 1.68 -18.84
N GLN A 115 -10.30 1.05 -18.03
CA GLN A 115 -11.74 1.31 -18.08
C GLN A 115 -12.09 2.73 -17.59
N LEU A 116 -11.53 3.15 -16.45
CA LEU A 116 -11.94 4.39 -15.80
C LEU A 116 -11.24 5.62 -16.38
N VAL A 117 -9.92 5.53 -16.66
CA VAL A 117 -9.11 6.69 -17.10
C VAL A 117 -9.09 6.79 -18.63
N VAL A 118 -8.81 5.67 -19.34
CA VAL A 118 -8.65 5.71 -20.81
C VAL A 118 -10.00 5.71 -21.53
N LEU A 119 -10.93 4.87 -21.07
CA LEU A 119 -12.26 4.73 -21.68
C LEU A 119 -13.32 5.59 -21.00
N ASN A 120 -12.95 6.34 -19.94
CA ASN A 120 -13.81 7.27 -19.18
C ASN A 120 -15.16 6.65 -18.76
N LYS A 121 -15.14 5.38 -18.31
CA LYS A 121 -16.31 4.72 -17.79
C LYS A 121 -16.57 5.13 -16.34
N GLU A 122 -17.85 5.09 -15.96
CA GLU A 122 -18.28 5.34 -14.58
C GLU A 122 -17.76 4.25 -13.63
N ASP A 123 -17.28 4.67 -12.45
CA ASP A 123 -16.92 3.75 -11.38
C ASP A 123 -18.17 3.39 -10.56
N LEU A 124 -18.62 2.16 -10.68
CA LEU A 124 -19.78 1.63 -9.96
C LEU A 124 -19.40 0.89 -8.67
N VAL A 125 -18.10 0.70 -8.40
CA VAL A 125 -17.59 -0.06 -7.24
C VAL A 125 -17.30 0.85 -6.06
N GLY A 126 -16.95 2.14 -6.32
CA GLY A 126 -16.64 3.14 -5.29
C GLY A 126 -15.24 2.99 -4.68
N GLU A 127 -14.34 2.20 -5.29
CA GLU A 127 -12.91 2.20 -4.94
C GLU A 127 -12.22 3.40 -5.59
N SER A 128 -11.41 4.14 -4.85
CA SER A 128 -10.76 5.33 -5.41
C SER A 128 -9.71 4.99 -6.49
N LEU A 129 -9.46 5.92 -7.42
CA LEU A 129 -8.34 5.78 -8.36
C LEU A 129 -6.99 5.82 -7.63
N ASP A 130 -6.90 6.58 -6.54
CA ASP A 130 -5.69 6.67 -5.72
C ASP A 130 -5.33 5.33 -5.11
N ASP A 131 -6.31 4.54 -4.63
CA ASP A 131 -6.07 3.17 -4.15
C ASP A 131 -5.51 2.28 -5.25
N THR A 132 -6.00 2.45 -6.48
CA THR A 132 -5.49 1.70 -7.64
C THR A 132 -4.05 2.06 -7.96
N PHE A 133 -3.69 3.35 -7.95
CA PHE A 133 -2.30 3.79 -8.16
C PHE A 133 -1.39 3.36 -7.02
N GLN A 134 -1.87 3.44 -5.78
CA GLN A 134 -1.14 2.98 -4.60
C GLN A 134 -0.82 1.49 -4.68
N ASP A 135 -1.80 0.66 -5.02
CA ASP A 135 -1.58 -0.78 -5.18
C ASP A 135 -0.55 -1.07 -6.28
N LEU A 136 -0.62 -0.39 -7.43
CA LEU A 136 0.35 -0.57 -8.52
C LEU A 136 1.77 -0.23 -8.08
N SER A 137 1.97 0.89 -7.38
CA SER A 137 3.29 1.31 -6.91
C SER A 137 3.85 0.34 -5.88
N VAL A 138 3.04 -0.10 -4.92
CA VAL A 138 3.46 -1.05 -3.86
C VAL A 138 3.74 -2.42 -4.45
N TYR A 139 2.93 -2.93 -5.40
CA TYR A 139 3.22 -4.21 -6.06
C TYR A 139 4.52 -4.18 -6.86
N GLY A 140 4.85 -3.04 -7.48
CA GLY A 140 6.14 -2.84 -8.14
C GLY A 140 7.33 -2.95 -7.18
N ILE A 141 7.23 -2.35 -5.99
CA ILE A 141 8.25 -2.45 -4.93
C ILE A 141 8.36 -3.90 -4.43
N ILE A 142 7.21 -4.55 -4.14
CA ILE A 142 7.18 -5.94 -3.68
C ILE A 142 7.84 -6.86 -4.70
N ALA A 143 7.58 -6.69 -6.00
CA ALA A 143 8.20 -7.48 -7.04
C ALA A 143 9.72 -7.36 -7.06
N GLN A 144 10.27 -6.15 -6.82
CA GLN A 144 11.71 -5.93 -6.68
C GLN A 144 12.27 -6.64 -5.43
N ILE A 145 11.57 -6.60 -4.29
CA ILE A 145 11.99 -7.30 -3.07
C ILE A 145 12.03 -8.82 -3.30
N VAL A 146 11.01 -9.38 -3.97
CA VAL A 146 10.97 -10.81 -4.33
C VAL A 146 12.11 -11.17 -5.28
N SER A 147 12.31 -10.40 -6.37
CA SER A 147 13.38 -10.61 -7.35
C SER A 147 14.76 -10.58 -6.70
N ASN A 148 14.98 -9.70 -5.73
CA ASN A 148 16.23 -9.55 -4.99
C ASN A 148 16.39 -10.62 -3.88
N GLY A 149 15.44 -11.56 -3.73
CA GLY A 149 15.47 -12.62 -2.73
C GLY A 149 15.43 -12.09 -1.28
N LYS A 150 14.78 -10.94 -1.05
CA LYS A 150 14.70 -10.27 0.27
C LYS A 150 13.31 -10.36 0.91
N TRP A 151 12.35 -10.99 0.26
CA TRP A 151 11.02 -11.14 0.83
C TRP A 151 11.05 -12.05 2.07
N ALA A 152 10.47 -11.58 3.18
CA ALA A 152 10.40 -12.28 4.48
C ALA A 152 11.77 -12.60 5.13
N LYS A 153 12.81 -11.81 4.83
CA LYS A 153 14.17 -11.97 5.42
C LYS A 153 14.56 -10.77 6.24
#